data_74cee3f0e9a5ab8d5078acf36be91392
#
_entry.id   74cee3f0e9a5ab8d5078acf36be91392
#
_cell.length_a   1.000
_cell.length_b   1.000
_cell.length_c   1.000
_cell.angle_alpha   90.00
_cell.angle_beta   90.00
_cell.angle_gamma   90.00
#
_symmetry.space_group_name_H-M   'P 1'
#
loop_
_entity.id
_entity.type
_entity.pdbx_description
1 polymer ?
#
loop_
_entity_poly.entity_id
_entity_poly.type
_entity_poly.pdbx_seq_one_letter_code
_entity_poly.pdbx_strand_id
1 'polypeptide(L)'
;MQVIGVLDLLGGLAVHARAGRRESYAPVATIAGSRIEPGDALAVARAYVDRLGLTELYVAHLDAILGLDEAGRTSQSTVVAAVAALGAPLWLDAGVSTADQARHALGLGAAHVVVGLETLPSYDALGEICTAVGGDRIAFSLDLQNGEPMILTGVSRAIPPGEPVHLLAARAADAGASAVIMIDLARVGTGTGLDLGLIARVRTAAPGVTLLAGGGVRGLEDIVRLADAGCDGALVATALHDGRLGAAGVTAARRLGRPPGAVKQP
;
A
#
# COMPACT_ATOMS: atom_id res chain seq x y z
N MET A 1 8.51 6.92 12.05
CA MET A 1 8.12 6.59 10.66
C MET A 1 8.01 5.08 10.52
N GLN A 2 6.88 4.56 10.09
CA GLN A 2 6.70 3.13 9.82
C GLN A 2 7.37 2.73 8.50
N VAL A 3 7.92 1.50 8.43
CA VAL A 3 8.35 0.87 7.17
C VAL A 3 7.48 -0.36 6.99
N ILE A 4 6.70 -0.37 5.91
CA ILE A 4 5.75 -1.42 5.59
C ILE A 4 6.30 -2.19 4.40
N GLY A 5 6.50 -3.50 4.57
CA GLY A 5 7.00 -4.36 3.50
C GLY A 5 5.92 -4.69 2.50
N VAL A 6 6.16 -4.40 1.22
CA VAL A 6 5.20 -4.67 0.15
C VAL A 6 5.44 -6.07 -0.43
N LEU A 7 4.34 -6.79 -0.58
CA LEU A 7 4.26 -8.12 -1.18
C LEU A 7 3.21 -8.09 -2.29
N ASP A 8 3.65 -8.06 -3.55
CA ASP A 8 2.77 -8.16 -4.71
C ASP A 8 2.55 -9.65 -5.03
N LEU A 9 1.29 -10.10 -5.06
CA LEU A 9 0.90 -11.47 -5.37
C LEU A 9 0.27 -11.55 -6.77
N LEU A 10 0.83 -12.37 -7.63
CA LEU A 10 0.30 -12.66 -8.97
C LEU A 10 0.43 -14.16 -9.27
N GLY A 11 -0.67 -14.82 -9.61
CA GLY A 11 -0.70 -16.24 -9.88
C GLY A 11 -0.21 -17.11 -8.71
N GLY A 12 -0.42 -16.66 -7.46
CA GLY A 12 0.04 -17.34 -6.25
C GLY A 12 1.49 -17.11 -5.87
N LEU A 13 2.25 -16.34 -6.65
CA LEU A 13 3.66 -16.06 -6.43
C LEU A 13 3.86 -14.62 -5.93
N ALA A 14 4.86 -14.43 -5.06
CA ALA A 14 5.39 -13.09 -4.77
C ALA A 14 6.18 -12.58 -5.97
N VAL A 15 5.79 -11.44 -6.52
CA VAL A 15 6.42 -10.85 -7.70
C VAL A 15 7.03 -9.48 -7.41
N HIS A 16 8.03 -9.12 -8.20
CA HIS A 16 8.68 -7.81 -8.16
C HIS A 16 8.04 -6.91 -9.21
N ALA A 17 7.22 -5.96 -8.75
CA ALA A 17 6.58 -4.97 -9.61
C ALA A 17 7.61 -3.98 -10.19
N ARG A 18 7.43 -3.61 -11.48
CA ARG A 18 8.28 -2.63 -12.17
C ARG A 18 7.44 -1.67 -13.00
N ALA A 19 7.44 -0.40 -12.62
CA ALA A 19 6.83 0.71 -13.34
C ALA A 19 5.38 0.47 -13.81
N GLY A 20 4.61 -0.35 -13.07
CA GLY A 20 3.25 -0.77 -13.45
C GLY A 20 3.18 -1.68 -14.68
N ARG A 21 4.32 -2.10 -15.27
CA ARG A 21 4.37 -2.97 -16.45
C ARG A 21 4.28 -4.42 -16.03
N ARG A 22 3.08 -4.94 -15.92
CA ARG A 22 2.79 -6.27 -15.37
C ARG A 22 3.47 -7.42 -16.16
N GLU A 23 3.65 -7.24 -17.46
CA GLU A 23 4.38 -8.18 -18.34
C GLU A 23 5.87 -8.34 -17.99
N SER A 24 6.40 -7.39 -17.20
CA SER A 24 7.80 -7.40 -16.74
C SER A 24 7.96 -7.91 -15.29
N TYR A 25 6.87 -8.31 -14.64
CA TYR A 25 6.94 -8.78 -13.26
C TYR A 25 7.62 -10.16 -13.22
N ALA A 26 8.57 -10.31 -12.30
CA ALA A 26 9.32 -11.54 -12.11
C ALA A 26 9.20 -12.02 -10.67
N PRO A 27 9.22 -13.34 -10.41
CA PRO A 27 9.22 -13.87 -9.06
C PRO A 27 10.34 -13.28 -8.20
N VAL A 28 10.02 -12.89 -6.97
CA VAL A 28 11.02 -12.43 -6.00
C VAL A 28 11.92 -13.60 -5.64
N ALA A 29 13.23 -13.46 -5.86
CA ALA A 29 14.23 -14.51 -5.63
C ALA A 29 15.28 -14.13 -4.56
N THR A 30 15.22 -12.90 -4.04
CA THR A 30 16.16 -12.41 -3.02
C THR A 30 15.46 -11.51 -2.02
N ILE A 31 15.84 -11.61 -0.74
CA ILE A 31 15.45 -10.67 0.32
C ILE A 31 16.68 -10.34 1.15
N ALA A 32 16.94 -9.05 1.34
CA ALA A 32 18.12 -8.55 2.08
C ALA A 32 19.43 -9.16 1.58
N GLY A 33 19.56 -9.29 0.26
CA GLY A 33 20.73 -9.89 -0.38
C GLY A 33 20.86 -11.42 -0.26
N SER A 34 19.92 -12.10 0.38
CA SER A 34 19.91 -13.56 0.51
C SER A 34 18.90 -14.19 -0.44
N ARG A 35 19.29 -15.30 -1.07
CA ARG A 35 18.38 -16.07 -1.96
C ARG A 35 17.25 -16.73 -1.17
N ILE A 36 16.08 -16.77 -1.79
CA ILE A 36 14.91 -17.53 -1.38
C ILE A 36 14.41 -18.35 -2.57
N GLU A 37 13.50 -19.29 -2.35
CA GLU A 37 12.78 -19.95 -3.44
C GLU A 37 12.01 -18.87 -4.23
N PRO A 38 12.20 -18.80 -5.56
CA PRO A 38 11.58 -17.74 -6.36
C PRO A 38 10.06 -17.75 -6.26
N GLY A 39 9.49 -16.61 -5.85
CA GLY A 39 8.04 -16.44 -5.74
C GLY A 39 7.42 -16.99 -4.45
N ASP A 40 8.18 -17.57 -3.52
CA ASP A 40 7.64 -18.01 -2.23
C ASP A 40 7.21 -16.81 -1.38
N ALA A 41 5.92 -16.50 -1.42
CA ALA A 41 5.32 -15.38 -0.72
C ALA A 41 5.49 -15.47 0.81
N LEU A 42 5.40 -16.68 1.37
CA LEU A 42 5.54 -16.87 2.82
C LEU A 42 7.01 -16.71 3.26
N ALA A 43 7.97 -17.17 2.44
CA ALA A 43 9.37 -16.93 2.70
C ALA A 43 9.73 -15.43 2.64
N VAL A 44 9.15 -14.68 1.68
CA VAL A 44 9.29 -13.21 1.63
C VAL A 44 8.71 -12.57 2.89
N ALA A 45 7.47 -12.89 3.26
CA ALA A 45 6.80 -12.31 4.42
C ALA A 45 7.55 -12.63 5.74
N ARG A 46 7.99 -13.88 5.93
CA ARG A 46 8.82 -14.27 7.09
C ARG A 46 10.13 -13.50 7.13
N ALA A 47 10.81 -13.35 6.00
CA ALA A 47 12.06 -12.58 5.96
C ALA A 47 11.83 -11.10 6.33
N TYR A 48 10.71 -10.53 5.93
CA TYR A 48 10.32 -9.17 6.33
C TYR A 48 10.12 -9.06 7.84
N VAL A 49 9.38 -9.99 8.45
CA VAL A 49 9.09 -9.96 9.90
C VAL A 49 10.33 -10.37 10.71
N ASP A 50 10.88 -11.55 10.44
CA ASP A 50 11.88 -12.18 11.32
C ASP A 50 13.28 -11.63 11.12
N ARG A 51 13.66 -11.32 9.87
CA ARG A 51 15.03 -10.91 9.53
C ARG A 51 15.20 -9.41 9.45
N LEU A 52 14.21 -8.70 8.87
CA LEU A 52 14.26 -7.24 8.73
C LEU A 52 13.54 -6.54 9.87
N GLY A 53 12.76 -7.28 10.66
CA GLY A 53 12.03 -6.78 11.81
C GLY A 53 10.88 -5.86 11.44
N LEU A 54 10.27 -6.00 10.25
CA LEU A 54 9.09 -5.21 9.90
C LEU A 54 7.91 -5.57 10.80
N THR A 55 7.16 -4.57 11.22
CA THR A 55 6.00 -4.74 12.10
C THR A 55 4.68 -4.71 11.37
N GLU A 56 4.66 -4.34 10.11
CA GLU A 56 3.48 -4.29 9.26
C GLU A 56 3.82 -4.72 7.84
N LEU A 57 2.86 -5.34 7.18
CA LEU A 57 2.96 -5.82 5.81
C LEU A 57 1.85 -5.23 4.95
N TYR A 58 2.14 -4.96 3.68
CA TYR A 58 1.16 -4.63 2.66
C TYR A 58 1.14 -5.74 1.62
N VAL A 59 -0.04 -6.27 1.32
CA VAL A 59 -0.23 -7.27 0.28
C VAL A 59 -1.14 -6.72 -0.80
N ALA A 60 -0.64 -6.66 -2.03
CA ALA A 60 -1.45 -6.43 -3.22
C ALA A 60 -1.81 -7.78 -3.86
N HIS A 61 -3.09 -8.13 -3.83
CA HIS A 61 -3.62 -9.31 -4.50
C HIS A 61 -3.96 -8.95 -5.95
N LEU A 62 -2.94 -8.98 -6.83
CA LEU A 62 -3.03 -8.44 -8.18
C LEU A 62 -4.10 -9.13 -9.04
N ASP A 63 -4.28 -10.45 -8.90
CA ASP A 63 -5.33 -11.15 -9.67
C ASP A 63 -6.74 -10.65 -9.31
N ALA A 64 -6.98 -10.33 -8.02
CA ALA A 64 -8.25 -9.77 -7.58
C ALA A 64 -8.44 -8.33 -8.06
N ILE A 65 -7.39 -7.49 -7.96
CA ILE A 65 -7.39 -6.10 -8.45
C ILE A 65 -7.68 -6.07 -9.95
N LEU A 66 -7.18 -7.05 -10.70
CA LEU A 66 -7.31 -7.15 -12.16
C LEU A 66 -8.61 -7.81 -12.62
N GLY A 67 -9.39 -8.37 -11.70
CA GLY A 67 -10.55 -9.17 -12.05
C GLY A 67 -10.20 -10.45 -12.83
N LEU A 68 -8.97 -10.94 -12.68
CA LEU A 68 -8.45 -12.01 -13.52
C LEU A 68 -8.87 -13.40 -13.08
N ASP A 69 -9.64 -13.59 -11.99
CA ASP A 69 -9.95 -15.00 -11.70
C ASP A 69 -11.03 -15.28 -10.65
N GLU A 70 -12.00 -16.13 -11.01
CA GLU A 70 -12.81 -16.87 -10.04
C GLU A 70 -12.11 -18.13 -9.52
N ALA A 71 -11.24 -18.77 -10.30
CA ALA A 71 -10.52 -20.00 -9.96
C ALA A 71 -9.25 -19.74 -9.12
N GLY A 72 -8.52 -18.65 -9.36
CA GLY A 72 -7.30 -18.28 -8.62
C GLY A 72 -7.56 -17.70 -7.23
N ARG A 73 -8.76 -17.18 -6.95
CA ARG A 73 -9.12 -16.58 -5.65
C ARG A 73 -8.89 -17.52 -4.45
N THR A 74 -9.18 -18.79 -4.59
CA THR A 74 -9.03 -19.76 -3.50
C THR A 74 -7.55 -20.00 -3.15
N SER A 75 -6.67 -20.04 -4.15
CA SER A 75 -5.23 -20.26 -3.95
C SER A 75 -4.58 -19.05 -3.27
N GLN A 76 -4.85 -17.85 -3.73
CA GLN A 76 -4.24 -16.64 -3.16
C GLN A 76 -4.84 -16.25 -1.81
N SER A 77 -6.13 -16.47 -1.57
CA SER A 77 -6.75 -16.30 -0.24
C SER A 77 -6.05 -17.14 0.82
N THR A 78 -5.63 -18.36 0.47
CA THR A 78 -4.83 -19.22 1.37
C THR A 78 -3.46 -18.61 1.67
N VAL A 79 -2.79 -18.05 0.65
CA VAL A 79 -1.50 -17.36 0.83
C VAL A 79 -1.66 -16.10 1.70
N VAL A 80 -2.68 -15.27 1.44
CA VAL A 80 -2.99 -14.08 2.24
C VAL A 80 -3.24 -14.46 3.71
N ALA A 81 -4.08 -15.48 3.96
CA ALA A 81 -4.35 -15.96 5.32
C ALA A 81 -3.08 -16.48 6.01
N ALA A 82 -2.20 -17.21 5.29
CA ALA A 82 -0.93 -17.67 5.82
C ALA A 82 0.04 -16.52 6.16
N VAL A 83 0.05 -15.45 5.35
CA VAL A 83 0.83 -14.23 5.64
C VAL A 83 0.24 -13.51 6.86
N ALA A 84 -1.08 -13.35 6.96
CA ALA A 84 -1.74 -12.75 8.12
C ALA A 84 -1.45 -13.52 9.41
N ALA A 85 -1.36 -14.84 9.34
CA ALA A 85 -1.04 -15.71 10.49
C ALA A 85 0.39 -15.50 11.05
N LEU A 86 1.27 -14.75 10.38
CA LEU A 86 2.57 -14.36 10.93
C LEU A 86 2.46 -13.32 12.07
N GLY A 87 1.27 -12.73 12.27
CA GLY A 87 0.96 -11.82 13.38
C GLY A 87 1.38 -10.37 13.17
N ALA A 88 1.98 -10.03 12.02
CA ALA A 88 2.18 -8.63 11.62
C ALA A 88 0.87 -8.09 11.05
N PRO A 89 0.34 -6.93 11.51
CA PRO A 89 -0.81 -6.27 10.91
C PRO A 89 -0.68 -6.17 9.39
N LEU A 90 -1.74 -6.61 8.69
CA LEU A 90 -1.75 -6.72 7.24
C LEU A 90 -2.66 -5.66 6.62
N TRP A 91 -2.10 -4.86 5.72
CA TRP A 91 -2.82 -3.99 4.79
C TRP A 91 -3.09 -4.78 3.52
N LEU A 92 -4.36 -5.10 3.25
CA LEU A 92 -4.73 -5.95 2.11
C LEU A 92 -5.43 -5.12 1.03
N ASP A 93 -4.80 -5.04 -0.13
CA ASP A 93 -5.40 -4.56 -1.37
C ASP A 93 -5.83 -5.76 -2.23
N ALA A 94 -7.12 -5.93 -2.38
CA ALA A 94 -7.75 -7.02 -3.14
C ALA A 94 -8.82 -6.50 -4.09
N GLY A 95 -8.69 -5.26 -4.57
CA GLY A 95 -9.63 -4.63 -5.49
C GLY A 95 -11.03 -4.45 -4.87
N VAL A 96 -11.07 -4.09 -3.60
CA VAL A 96 -12.33 -3.94 -2.84
C VAL A 96 -13.10 -2.72 -3.32
N SER A 97 -14.38 -2.93 -3.64
CA SER A 97 -15.33 -1.89 -4.08
C SER A 97 -16.69 -1.96 -3.38
N THR A 98 -16.90 -2.97 -2.51
CA THR A 98 -18.14 -3.17 -1.76
C THR A 98 -17.88 -3.55 -0.30
N ALA A 99 -18.88 -3.34 0.56
CA ALA A 99 -18.83 -3.71 1.97
C ALA A 99 -18.64 -5.22 2.19
N ASP A 100 -19.22 -6.06 1.33
CA ASP A 100 -19.08 -7.52 1.45
C ASP A 100 -17.65 -7.97 1.11
N GLN A 101 -17.03 -7.37 0.09
CA GLN A 101 -15.62 -7.62 -0.21
C GLN A 101 -14.71 -7.15 0.93
N ALA A 102 -15.02 -6.01 1.55
CA ALA A 102 -14.26 -5.53 2.71
C ALA A 102 -14.37 -6.49 3.91
N ARG A 103 -15.59 -7.00 4.21
CA ARG A 103 -15.77 -8.03 5.26
C ARG A 103 -15.01 -9.31 4.94
N HIS A 104 -15.01 -9.73 3.67
CA HIS A 104 -14.25 -10.90 3.23
C HIS A 104 -12.75 -10.71 3.46
N ALA A 105 -12.19 -9.56 3.05
CA ALA A 105 -10.77 -9.23 3.26
C ALA A 105 -10.39 -9.27 4.76
N LEU A 106 -11.23 -8.70 5.64
CA LEU A 106 -11.04 -8.78 7.09
C LEU A 106 -11.12 -10.23 7.59
N GLY A 107 -11.99 -11.05 7.02
CA GLY A 107 -12.10 -12.49 7.32
C GLY A 107 -10.87 -13.30 6.95
N LEU A 108 -10.06 -12.85 6.00
CA LEU A 108 -8.75 -13.42 5.66
C LEU A 108 -7.64 -13.03 6.65
N GLY A 109 -7.93 -12.17 7.63
CA GLY A 109 -6.99 -11.73 8.65
C GLY A 109 -6.35 -10.36 8.36
N ALA A 110 -6.85 -9.60 7.39
CA ALA A 110 -6.41 -8.23 7.18
C ALA A 110 -6.72 -7.37 8.43
N ALA A 111 -5.76 -6.56 8.87
CA ALA A 111 -5.97 -5.52 9.87
C ALA A 111 -6.58 -4.27 9.22
N HIS A 112 -6.12 -3.95 8.02
CA HIS A 112 -6.62 -2.84 7.21
C HIS A 112 -6.96 -3.32 5.79
N VAL A 113 -8.08 -2.82 5.26
CA VAL A 113 -8.52 -3.07 3.89
C VAL A 113 -8.21 -1.85 3.05
N VAL A 114 -7.57 -2.07 1.92
CA VAL A 114 -7.24 -1.01 0.96
C VAL A 114 -8.32 -0.95 -0.11
N VAL A 115 -8.86 0.24 -0.32
CA VAL A 115 -9.85 0.56 -1.36
C VAL A 115 -9.18 1.48 -2.37
N GLY A 116 -8.92 0.98 -3.56
CA GLY A 116 -8.24 1.72 -4.62
C GLY A 116 -9.16 2.69 -5.35
N LEU A 117 -8.67 3.88 -5.68
CA LEU A 117 -9.38 4.85 -6.52
C LEU A 117 -9.82 4.23 -7.85
N GLU A 118 -9.00 3.36 -8.44
CA GLU A 118 -9.24 2.72 -9.73
C GLU A 118 -10.43 1.75 -9.71
N THR A 119 -10.76 1.16 -8.54
CA THR A 119 -11.86 0.18 -8.39
C THR A 119 -13.09 0.76 -7.72
N LEU A 120 -12.98 1.98 -7.16
CA LEU A 120 -14.06 2.60 -6.39
C LEU A 120 -15.14 3.23 -7.31
N PRO A 121 -16.42 2.83 -7.19
CA PRO A 121 -17.50 3.41 -7.97
C PRO A 121 -17.78 4.89 -7.64
N SER A 122 -17.72 5.26 -6.35
CA SER A 122 -17.98 6.61 -5.84
C SER A 122 -17.46 6.78 -4.40
N TYR A 123 -17.33 8.03 -3.93
CA TYR A 123 -17.05 8.31 -2.52
C TYR A 123 -18.20 7.92 -1.58
N ASP A 124 -19.45 7.90 -2.07
CA ASP A 124 -20.59 7.37 -1.29
C ASP A 124 -20.40 5.88 -1.02
N ALA A 125 -19.94 5.11 -2.02
CA ALA A 125 -19.60 3.69 -1.84
C ALA A 125 -18.45 3.51 -0.82
N LEU A 126 -17.45 4.39 -0.81
CA LEU A 126 -16.41 4.39 0.22
C LEU A 126 -17.00 4.64 1.60
N GLY A 127 -17.91 5.60 1.73
CA GLY A 127 -18.63 5.88 2.98
C GLY A 127 -19.46 4.70 3.48
N GLU A 128 -20.13 3.98 2.57
CA GLU A 128 -20.87 2.75 2.88
C GLU A 128 -19.90 1.66 3.39
N ILE A 129 -18.75 1.48 2.76
CA ILE A 129 -17.72 0.53 3.20
C ILE A 129 -17.22 0.93 4.59
N CYS A 130 -16.86 2.19 4.81
CA CYS A 130 -16.38 2.70 6.10
C CYS A 130 -17.41 2.48 7.21
N THR A 131 -18.70 2.73 6.92
CA THR A 131 -19.79 2.51 7.87
C THR A 131 -19.96 1.02 8.20
N ALA A 132 -19.80 0.15 7.20
CA ALA A 132 -20.07 -1.29 7.35
C ALA A 132 -19.01 -2.06 8.14
N VAL A 133 -17.73 -1.62 8.09
CA VAL A 133 -16.60 -2.37 8.68
C VAL A 133 -15.76 -1.56 9.67
N GLY A 134 -16.06 -0.26 9.82
CA GLY A 134 -15.28 0.70 10.62
C GLY A 134 -14.25 1.43 9.76
N GLY A 135 -14.33 2.77 9.74
CA GLY A 135 -13.41 3.60 8.94
C GLY A 135 -11.94 3.51 9.41
N ASP A 136 -11.72 3.18 10.69
CA ASP A 136 -10.41 2.91 11.29
C ASP A 136 -9.66 1.73 10.62
N ARG A 137 -10.39 0.87 9.90
CA ARG A 137 -9.86 -0.27 9.15
C ARG A 137 -9.71 -0.01 7.66
N ILE A 138 -10.12 1.17 7.16
CA ILE A 138 -10.11 1.47 5.73
C ILE A 138 -8.98 2.43 5.40
N ALA A 139 -8.18 2.03 4.42
CA ALA A 139 -7.21 2.87 3.72
C ALA A 139 -7.69 3.13 2.30
N PHE A 140 -7.61 4.37 1.86
CA PHE A 140 -7.87 4.73 0.47
C PHE A 140 -6.57 4.83 -0.31
N SER A 141 -6.42 4.06 -1.39
CA SER A 141 -5.23 4.10 -2.25
C SER A 141 -5.43 5.03 -3.44
N LEU A 142 -4.47 5.95 -3.59
CA LEU A 142 -4.29 6.83 -4.73
C LEU A 142 -3.12 6.33 -5.57
N ASP A 143 -3.42 5.50 -6.56
CA ASP A 143 -2.44 5.05 -7.53
C ASP A 143 -2.24 6.14 -8.58
N LEU A 144 -0.98 6.52 -8.78
CA LEU A 144 -0.58 7.60 -9.65
C LEU A 144 0.27 7.06 -10.80
N GLN A 145 0.21 7.77 -11.93
CA GLN A 145 1.11 7.62 -13.06
C GLN A 145 1.77 8.97 -13.34
N ASN A 146 3.05 9.11 -12.99
CA ASN A 146 3.78 10.39 -13.09
C ASN A 146 3.09 11.54 -12.32
N GLY A 147 2.55 11.26 -11.14
CA GLY A 147 1.90 12.24 -10.29
C GLY A 147 0.42 12.52 -10.62
N GLU A 148 -0.12 11.93 -11.70
CA GLU A 148 -1.53 12.04 -12.07
C GLU A 148 -2.32 10.81 -11.58
N PRO A 149 -3.58 10.97 -11.11
CA PRO A 149 -4.39 9.86 -10.63
C PRO A 149 -4.69 8.86 -11.74
N MET A 150 -4.54 7.58 -11.45
CA MET A 150 -4.99 6.51 -12.32
C MET A 150 -6.49 6.27 -12.10
N ILE A 151 -7.28 6.59 -13.10
CA ILE A 151 -8.74 6.37 -13.10
C ILE A 151 -9.07 5.44 -14.26
N LEU A 152 -9.63 4.27 -13.96
CA LEU A 152 -10.11 3.38 -15.02
C LEU A 152 -11.36 3.99 -15.67
N THR A 153 -11.28 4.21 -16.97
CA THR A 153 -12.41 4.72 -17.76
C THR A 153 -13.60 3.77 -17.63
N GLY A 154 -14.74 4.30 -17.14
CA GLY A 154 -15.99 3.56 -17.01
C GLY A 154 -16.31 3.00 -15.63
N VAL A 155 -15.38 2.98 -14.68
CA VAL A 155 -15.61 2.48 -13.31
C VAL A 155 -16.02 3.61 -12.37
N SER A 156 -15.28 4.70 -12.34
CA SER A 156 -15.62 5.84 -11.48
C SER A 156 -16.33 6.94 -12.24
N ARG A 157 -17.65 7.08 -11.99
CA ARG A 157 -18.48 8.18 -12.53
C ARG A 157 -18.45 9.45 -11.66
N ALA A 158 -17.92 9.34 -10.46
CA ALA A 158 -18.02 10.38 -9.43
C ALA A 158 -16.78 11.26 -9.29
N ILE A 159 -15.71 10.98 -10.04
CA ILE A 159 -14.46 11.76 -9.97
C ILE A 159 -14.41 12.68 -11.19
N PRO A 160 -14.47 14.01 -10.99
CA PRO A 160 -14.31 14.95 -12.08
C PRO A 160 -12.94 14.78 -12.76
N PRO A 161 -12.87 14.75 -14.09
CA PRO A 161 -11.60 14.73 -14.79
C PRO A 161 -10.70 15.89 -14.35
N GLY A 162 -9.43 15.59 -14.03
CA GLY A 162 -8.46 16.60 -13.62
C GLY A 162 -8.60 17.10 -12.19
N GLU A 163 -9.37 16.41 -11.33
CA GLU A 163 -9.41 16.78 -9.91
C GLU A 163 -8.04 16.55 -9.25
N PRO A 164 -7.49 17.55 -8.54
CA PRO A 164 -6.18 17.44 -7.90
C PRO A 164 -6.11 16.31 -6.87
N VAL A 165 -5.00 15.56 -6.86
CA VAL A 165 -4.75 14.41 -5.96
C VAL A 165 -5.04 14.72 -4.49
N HIS A 166 -4.67 15.91 -4.00
CA HIS A 166 -4.88 16.29 -2.60
C HIS A 166 -6.36 16.49 -2.26
N LEU A 167 -7.21 16.87 -3.23
CA LEU A 167 -8.67 16.94 -3.02
C LEU A 167 -9.30 15.56 -3.01
N LEU A 168 -8.80 14.63 -3.85
CA LEU A 168 -9.23 13.22 -3.81
C LEU A 168 -8.95 12.61 -2.44
N ALA A 169 -7.77 12.87 -1.87
CA ALA A 169 -7.42 12.43 -0.53
C ALA A 169 -8.32 13.03 0.57
N ALA A 170 -8.63 14.33 0.48
CA ALA A 170 -9.52 14.99 1.43
C ALA A 170 -10.93 14.38 1.39
N ARG A 171 -11.48 14.13 0.19
CA ARG A 171 -12.78 13.47 0.04
C ARG A 171 -12.81 12.05 0.63
N ALA A 172 -11.71 11.30 0.49
CA ALA A 172 -11.62 9.97 1.09
C ALA A 172 -11.63 10.04 2.62
N ALA A 173 -10.93 11.03 3.18
CA ALA A 173 -10.97 11.29 4.62
C ALA A 173 -12.39 11.70 5.08
N ASP A 174 -13.07 12.58 4.35
CA ASP A 174 -14.46 13.00 4.64
C ASP A 174 -15.45 11.83 4.52
N ALA A 175 -15.20 10.87 3.62
CA ALA A 175 -15.97 9.63 3.50
C ALA A 175 -15.69 8.62 4.63
N GLY A 176 -14.74 8.91 5.51
CA GLY A 176 -14.45 8.12 6.72
C GLY A 176 -13.23 7.21 6.65
N ALA A 177 -12.42 7.24 5.59
CA ALA A 177 -11.17 6.49 5.53
C ALA A 177 -10.15 7.06 6.54
N SER A 178 -9.55 6.20 7.36
CA SER A 178 -8.56 6.59 8.39
C SER A 178 -7.15 6.71 7.84
N ALA A 179 -6.89 6.18 6.66
CA ALA A 179 -5.58 6.22 6.02
C ALA A 179 -5.69 6.56 4.53
N VAL A 180 -4.67 7.23 4.01
CA VAL A 180 -4.46 7.47 2.58
C VAL A 180 -3.11 6.89 2.19
N ILE A 181 -3.09 6.11 1.12
CA ILE A 181 -1.89 5.53 0.52
C ILE A 181 -1.65 6.23 -0.83
N MET A 182 -0.43 6.70 -1.06
CA MET A 182 -0.02 7.26 -2.34
C MET A 182 1.05 6.38 -2.97
N ILE A 183 0.80 5.84 -4.15
CA ILE A 183 1.76 5.02 -4.89
C ILE A 183 1.91 5.58 -6.31
N ASP A 184 3.08 6.10 -6.66
CA ASP A 184 3.36 6.44 -8.06
C ASP A 184 3.94 5.21 -8.78
N LEU A 185 3.08 4.56 -9.55
CA LEU A 185 3.42 3.31 -10.25
C LEU A 185 4.54 3.52 -11.29
N ALA A 186 4.64 4.70 -11.91
CA ALA A 186 5.75 5.00 -12.83
C ALA A 186 7.11 4.95 -12.13
N ARG A 187 7.15 5.12 -10.82
CA ARG A 187 8.38 5.17 -10.01
C ARG A 187 8.69 3.85 -9.31
N VAL A 188 7.73 2.90 -9.25
CA VAL A 188 7.92 1.59 -8.61
C VAL A 188 9.07 0.83 -9.27
N GLY A 189 10.04 0.40 -8.49
CA GLY A 189 11.19 -0.36 -8.94
C GLY A 189 12.21 0.41 -9.79
N THR A 190 12.02 1.71 -10.06
CA THR A 190 12.90 2.54 -10.90
C THR A 190 13.98 3.29 -10.12
N GLY A 191 13.77 3.51 -8.82
CA GLY A 191 14.70 4.29 -7.98
C GLY A 191 14.72 5.79 -8.30
N THR A 192 13.65 6.35 -8.90
CA THR A 192 13.58 7.78 -9.26
C THR A 192 13.15 8.68 -8.10
N GLY A 193 12.79 8.09 -6.94
CA GLY A 193 12.35 8.84 -5.76
C GLY A 193 10.87 9.24 -5.82
N LEU A 194 10.41 10.03 -4.84
CA LEU A 194 9.01 10.40 -4.61
C LEU A 194 8.75 11.87 -4.88
N ASP A 195 7.50 12.23 -5.20
CA ASP A 195 7.07 13.64 -5.29
C ASP A 195 6.71 14.16 -3.89
N LEU A 196 7.72 14.71 -3.21
CA LEU A 196 7.56 15.22 -1.84
C LEU A 196 6.62 16.43 -1.78
N GLY A 197 6.56 17.23 -2.84
CA GLY A 197 5.66 18.39 -2.92
C GLY A 197 4.21 17.97 -2.99
N LEU A 198 3.90 16.92 -3.76
CA LEU A 198 2.55 16.34 -3.82
C LEU A 198 2.15 15.73 -2.46
N ILE A 199 3.06 14.99 -1.83
CA ILE A 199 2.85 14.41 -0.50
C ILE A 199 2.51 15.49 0.54
N ALA A 200 3.26 16.59 0.58
CA ALA A 200 3.02 17.69 1.50
C ALA A 200 1.65 18.35 1.26
N ARG A 201 1.22 18.50 -0.01
CA ARG A 201 -0.13 18.99 -0.33
C ARG A 201 -1.23 18.05 0.16
N VAL A 202 -1.06 16.74 -0.02
CA VAL A 202 -2.02 15.74 0.49
C VAL A 202 -2.07 15.78 2.02
N ARG A 203 -0.92 15.86 2.71
CA ARG A 203 -0.88 15.99 4.17
C ARG A 203 -1.64 17.25 4.64
N THR A 204 -1.48 18.36 3.92
CA THR A 204 -2.19 19.61 4.25
C THR A 204 -3.70 19.48 4.06
N ALA A 205 -4.15 18.80 3.00
CA ALA A 205 -5.56 18.64 2.68
C ALA A 205 -6.27 17.58 3.56
N ALA A 206 -5.54 16.57 4.04
CA ALA A 206 -6.05 15.50 4.88
C ALA A 206 -5.18 15.33 6.16
N PRO A 207 -5.18 16.28 7.10
CA PRO A 207 -4.26 16.30 8.24
C PRO A 207 -4.51 15.17 9.24
N GLY A 208 -5.75 14.68 9.34
CA GLY A 208 -6.18 13.68 10.34
C GLY A 208 -5.91 12.23 9.97
N VAL A 209 -5.61 11.92 8.70
CA VAL A 209 -5.42 10.53 8.24
C VAL A 209 -3.99 10.04 8.47
N THR A 210 -3.82 8.73 8.57
CA THR A 210 -2.51 8.10 8.40
C THR A 210 -2.09 8.21 6.94
N LEU A 211 -1.00 8.89 6.64
CA LEU A 211 -0.49 9.07 5.28
C LEU A 211 0.68 8.12 5.03
N LEU A 212 0.48 7.19 4.10
CA LEU A 212 1.49 6.26 3.63
C LEU A 212 1.89 6.62 2.20
N ALA A 213 3.17 6.44 1.87
CA ALA A 213 3.63 6.66 0.50
C ALA A 213 4.57 5.56 0.02
N GLY A 214 4.49 5.25 -1.28
CA GLY A 214 5.31 4.25 -1.94
C GLY A 214 5.61 4.62 -3.39
N GLY A 215 6.39 3.76 -4.06
CA GLY A 215 6.84 4.00 -5.43
C GLY A 215 8.23 4.67 -5.48
N GLY A 216 9.29 3.84 -5.55
CA GLY A 216 10.65 4.31 -5.77
C GLY A 216 11.49 4.64 -4.54
N VAL A 217 11.09 4.22 -3.34
CA VAL A 217 11.91 4.34 -2.11
C VAL A 217 13.20 3.56 -2.26
N ARG A 218 14.35 4.24 -2.15
CA ARG A 218 15.69 3.70 -2.39
C ARG A 218 16.40 3.23 -1.13
N GLY A 219 16.03 3.81 0.02
CA GLY A 219 16.69 3.54 1.30
C GLY A 219 16.27 4.52 2.39
N LEU A 220 17.05 4.56 3.47
CA LEU A 220 16.74 5.35 4.66
C LEU A 220 16.63 6.87 4.38
N GLU A 221 17.45 7.40 3.48
CA GLU A 221 17.43 8.83 3.13
C GLU A 221 16.06 9.25 2.54
N ASP A 222 15.48 8.43 1.67
CA ASP A 222 14.15 8.72 1.11
C ASP A 222 13.07 8.62 2.21
N ILE A 223 13.21 7.69 3.16
CA ILE A 223 12.30 7.57 4.31
C ILE A 223 12.36 8.83 5.20
N VAL A 224 13.55 9.38 5.41
CA VAL A 224 13.71 10.67 6.13
C VAL A 224 12.96 11.78 5.39
N ARG A 225 13.16 11.91 4.08
CA ARG A 225 12.47 12.93 3.26
C ARG A 225 10.95 12.76 3.27
N LEU A 226 10.44 11.51 3.28
CA LEU A 226 9.01 11.23 3.41
C LEU A 226 8.48 11.68 4.78
N ALA A 227 9.21 11.41 5.85
CA ALA A 227 8.85 11.87 7.19
C ALA A 227 8.79 13.41 7.25
N ASP A 228 9.78 14.10 6.66
CA ASP A 228 9.84 15.57 6.58
C ASP A 228 8.67 16.14 5.74
N ALA A 229 8.21 15.42 4.72
CA ALA A 229 7.04 15.77 3.91
C ALA A 229 5.69 15.46 4.60
N GLY A 230 5.73 14.84 5.79
CA GLY A 230 4.55 14.57 6.62
C GLY A 230 3.96 13.17 6.48
N CYS A 231 4.65 12.20 5.86
CA CYS A 231 4.22 10.81 5.87
C CYS A 231 4.37 10.17 7.26
N ASP A 232 3.44 9.27 7.58
CA ASP A 232 3.48 8.43 8.77
C ASP A 232 4.21 7.10 8.48
N GLY A 233 4.19 6.63 7.21
CA GLY A 233 4.85 5.40 6.81
C GLY A 233 5.27 5.37 5.34
N ALA A 234 6.20 4.45 5.04
CA ALA A 234 6.72 4.18 3.70
C ALA A 234 6.43 2.74 3.29
N LEU A 235 5.85 2.56 2.09
CA LEU A 235 5.69 1.26 1.44
C LEU A 235 6.97 0.95 0.66
N VAL A 236 7.62 -0.16 1.01
CA VAL A 236 8.93 -0.51 0.46
C VAL A 236 8.95 -1.97 -0.01
N ALA A 237 9.42 -2.20 -1.24
CA ALA A 237 9.69 -3.52 -1.80
C ALA A 237 11.15 -3.65 -2.20
N THR A 238 11.53 -3.07 -3.33
CA THR A 238 12.82 -3.25 -4.00
C THR A 238 14.03 -3.05 -3.08
N ALA A 239 14.02 -1.98 -2.26
CA ALA A 239 15.13 -1.69 -1.36
C ALA A 239 15.28 -2.73 -0.22
N LEU A 240 14.21 -3.44 0.13
CA LEU A 240 14.25 -4.58 1.05
C LEU A 240 14.75 -5.84 0.34
N HIS A 241 14.34 -6.05 -0.93
CA HIS A 241 14.76 -7.21 -1.71
C HIS A 241 16.26 -7.21 -1.98
N ASP A 242 16.81 -6.08 -2.45
CA ASP A 242 18.22 -5.95 -2.81
C ASP A 242 19.14 -5.61 -1.63
N GLY A 243 18.57 -5.38 -0.44
CA GLY A 243 19.32 -5.14 0.79
C GLY A 243 19.80 -3.70 1.00
N ARG A 244 19.43 -2.75 0.12
CA ARG A 244 19.74 -1.31 0.34
C ARG A 244 19.08 -0.76 1.60
N LEU A 245 17.93 -1.33 2.00
CA LEU A 245 17.30 -1.08 3.29
C LEU A 245 17.28 -2.39 4.10
N GLY A 246 18.28 -2.58 4.96
CA GLY A 246 18.38 -3.71 5.88
C GLY A 246 17.76 -3.41 7.25
N ALA A 247 17.83 -4.37 8.18
CA ALA A 247 17.25 -4.29 9.53
C ALA A 247 17.69 -3.04 10.32
N ALA A 248 18.96 -2.65 10.19
CA ALA A 248 19.47 -1.42 10.84
C ALA A 248 18.77 -0.16 10.31
N GLY A 249 18.56 -0.08 8.99
CA GLY A 249 17.83 1.02 8.35
C GLY A 249 16.35 1.06 8.77
N VAL A 250 15.69 -0.11 8.82
CA VAL A 250 14.30 -0.23 9.32
C VAL A 250 14.21 0.25 10.78
N THR A 251 15.16 -0.16 11.63
CA THR A 251 15.22 0.29 13.03
C THR A 251 15.46 1.79 13.15
N ALA A 252 16.34 2.36 12.31
CA ALA A 252 16.60 3.79 12.27
C ALA A 252 15.36 4.58 11.83
N ALA A 253 14.63 4.11 10.80
CA ALA A 253 13.39 4.72 10.32
C ALA A 253 12.33 4.84 11.42
N ARG A 254 12.16 3.83 12.27
CA ARG A 254 11.20 3.86 13.39
C ARG A 254 11.50 4.93 14.43
N ARG A 255 12.75 5.38 14.54
CA ARG A 255 13.16 6.45 15.46
C ARG A 255 12.85 7.84 14.91
N LEU A 256 12.51 7.94 13.62
CA LEU A 256 12.04 9.18 13.04
C LEU A 256 10.65 9.46 13.62
N GLY A 257 10.57 10.43 14.53
CA GLY A 257 9.31 10.87 15.11
C GLY A 257 8.41 11.53 14.08
N ARG A 258 7.12 11.60 14.36
CA ARG A 258 6.20 12.46 13.61
C ARG A 258 6.66 13.92 13.81
N PRO A 259 6.73 14.76 12.74
CA PRO A 259 7.11 16.15 12.93
C PRO A 259 6.21 16.84 13.95
N PRO A 260 6.74 17.72 14.83
CA PRO A 260 5.96 18.41 15.84
C PRO A 260 4.92 19.31 15.14
N GLY A 261 3.65 19.01 15.32
CA GLY A 261 2.52 19.77 14.75
C GLY A 261 1.29 18.94 14.38
N ALA A 262 1.40 17.61 14.32
CA ALA A 262 0.29 16.73 14.01
C ALA A 262 -0.40 16.24 15.32
N VAL A 263 -1.18 17.11 15.94
CA VAL A 263 -2.03 16.73 17.08
C VAL A 263 -3.22 15.96 16.54
N LYS A 264 -3.40 14.70 16.95
CA LYS A 264 -4.72 14.06 16.93
C LYS A 264 -5.61 14.91 17.84
N GLN A 265 -6.54 15.66 17.28
CA GLN A 265 -7.64 16.18 18.09
C GLN A 265 -8.51 14.97 18.47
N PRO A 266 -8.98 14.93 19.73
CA PRO A 266 -9.79 13.85 20.27
C PRO A 266 -11.15 13.73 19.59
#